data_2cdebc9a4db9f36bfe9f824e1d5eb15d
#
_entry.id   2cdebc9a4db9f36bfe9f824e1d5eb15d
#
_cell.length_a   1.000
_cell.length_b   1.000
_cell.length_c   1.000
_cell.angle_alpha   90.00
_cell.angle_beta   90.00
_cell.angle_gamma   90.00
#
_symmetry.space_group_name_H-M   'P 1'
#
loop_
_entity.id
_entity.type
_entity.pdbx_description
1 polymer ?
#
loop_
_entity_poly.entity_id
_entity_poly.type
_entity_poly.pdbx_seq_one_letter_code
_entity_poly.pdbx_strand_id
1 'polypeptide(L)'
;MHIIIVEVHPDMRLLNLLILILFSVELSFADNHMPETEEWLQRLDSVILQRPVYNAMKKQRLSDMQKNQSKQRTPHEIITFNSMLYDECYVFDSDLAMNCVQQNLSLARQLGDKALEIEWTIKESFILAATGLLKEALDVREPLNIGNQPNSIKIAYYGS
;
A
#
# COMPACT_ATOMS: atom_id res chain seq x y z
N MET A 1 -78.20 -10.94 8.98
CA MET A 1 -76.78 -10.72 9.25
C MET A 1 -76.09 -12.08 9.09
N HIS A 2 -75.57 -12.34 7.88
CA HIS A 2 -74.89 -13.60 7.56
C HIS A 2 -73.45 -13.50 7.96
N ILE A 3 -73.00 -14.29 8.95
CA ILE A 3 -71.61 -14.46 9.33
C ILE A 3 -71.05 -15.46 8.32
N ILE A 4 -70.15 -14.97 7.45
CA ILE A 4 -69.32 -15.83 6.56
C ILE A 4 -68.22 -16.43 7.42
N ILE A 5 -68.38 -17.69 7.81
CA ILE A 5 -67.29 -18.45 8.42
C ILE A 5 -66.39 -18.88 7.28
N VAL A 6 -65.24 -18.23 7.16
CA VAL A 6 -64.18 -18.68 6.24
C VAL A 6 -63.57 -19.93 6.86
N GLU A 7 -63.90 -21.09 6.32
CA GLU A 7 -63.26 -22.36 6.61
C GLU A 7 -61.81 -22.30 6.07
N VAL A 8 -60.86 -22.01 6.97
CA VAL A 8 -59.43 -22.04 6.60
C VAL A 8 -59.04 -23.51 6.48
N HIS A 9 -58.76 -23.96 5.25
CA HIS A 9 -58.32 -25.31 4.94
C HIS A 9 -57.06 -25.65 5.81
N PRO A 10 -56.99 -26.90 6.35
CA PRO A 10 -55.85 -27.32 7.22
C PRO A 10 -54.51 -27.16 6.53
N ASP A 11 -54.46 -27.25 5.21
CA ASP A 11 -53.25 -27.04 4.43
C ASP A 11 -52.66 -25.60 4.48
N MET A 12 -53.56 -24.60 4.58
CA MET A 12 -53.17 -23.20 4.72
C MET A 12 -52.52 -22.89 6.08
N ARG A 13 -52.95 -23.61 7.13
CA ARG A 13 -52.36 -23.45 8.49
C ARG A 13 -50.94 -24.05 8.53
N LEU A 14 -50.73 -25.19 7.88
CA LEU A 14 -49.44 -25.82 7.73
C LEU A 14 -48.49 -24.95 6.88
N LEU A 15 -49.00 -24.39 5.77
CA LEU A 15 -48.21 -23.49 4.90
C LEU A 15 -47.78 -22.21 5.65
N ASN A 16 -48.66 -21.58 6.42
CA ASN A 16 -48.34 -20.41 7.21
C ASN A 16 -47.33 -20.72 8.32
N LEU A 17 -47.43 -21.89 8.94
CA LEU A 17 -46.49 -22.33 9.96
C LEU A 17 -45.10 -22.61 9.36
N LEU A 18 -45.03 -23.16 8.16
CA LEU A 18 -43.82 -23.40 7.41
C LEU A 18 -43.12 -22.09 7.00
N ILE A 19 -43.91 -21.10 6.54
CA ILE A 19 -43.41 -19.75 6.21
C ILE A 19 -42.85 -19.07 7.48
N LEU A 20 -43.52 -19.18 8.61
CA LEU A 20 -43.08 -18.61 9.88
C LEU A 20 -41.77 -19.24 10.37
N ILE A 21 -41.62 -20.57 10.18
CA ILE A 21 -40.38 -21.28 10.53
C ILE A 21 -39.26 -20.86 9.59
N LEU A 22 -39.49 -20.76 8.28
CA LEU A 22 -38.49 -20.28 7.31
C LEU A 22 -38.03 -18.86 7.64
N PHE A 23 -38.97 -17.95 7.98
CA PHE A 23 -38.65 -16.58 8.36
C PHE A 23 -37.85 -16.49 9.68
N SER A 24 -38.13 -17.39 10.63
CA SER A 24 -37.38 -17.43 11.89
C SER A 24 -35.94 -17.98 11.71
N VAL A 25 -35.74 -18.86 10.74
CA VAL A 25 -34.41 -19.39 10.39
C VAL A 25 -33.54 -18.30 9.73
N GLU A 26 -34.11 -17.50 8.82
CA GLU A 26 -33.38 -16.40 8.18
C GLU A 26 -32.97 -15.30 9.17
N LEU A 27 -33.81 -14.99 10.16
CA LEU A 27 -33.48 -14.04 11.23
C LEU A 27 -32.34 -14.54 12.13
N SER A 28 -32.20 -15.85 12.32
CA SER A 28 -31.10 -16.45 13.11
C SER A 28 -29.76 -16.45 12.37
N PHE A 29 -29.75 -16.40 11.04
CA PHE A 29 -28.52 -16.29 10.25
C PHE A 29 -28.02 -14.85 10.12
N ALA A 30 -28.87 -13.84 10.29
CA ALA A 30 -28.48 -12.43 10.22
C ALA A 30 -27.67 -11.95 11.42
N ASP A 31 -27.70 -12.67 12.53
CA ASP A 31 -27.02 -12.28 13.79
C ASP A 31 -25.67 -13.01 14.02
N ASN A 32 -25.24 -13.81 13.04
CA ASN A 32 -23.87 -14.36 13.03
C ASN A 32 -22.88 -13.29 12.55
N HIS A 33 -22.81 -12.17 13.23
CA HIS A 33 -21.65 -11.31 13.20
C HIS A 33 -20.47 -12.15 13.67
N MET A 34 -19.57 -12.50 12.75
CA MET A 34 -18.39 -13.28 13.08
C MET A 34 -17.63 -12.54 14.18
N PRO A 35 -17.49 -13.11 15.38
CA PRO A 35 -16.76 -12.46 16.46
C PRO A 35 -15.32 -12.10 16.07
N GLU A 36 -14.79 -12.81 15.11
CA GLU A 36 -13.49 -12.56 14.48
C GLU A 36 -13.45 -11.22 13.71
N THR A 37 -14.53 -10.87 12.99
CA THR A 37 -14.60 -9.60 12.24
C THR A 37 -14.62 -8.40 13.18
N GLU A 38 -15.35 -8.48 14.30
CA GLU A 38 -15.41 -7.42 15.31
C GLU A 38 -14.03 -7.22 15.98
N GLU A 39 -13.33 -8.30 16.31
CA GLU A 39 -11.98 -8.25 16.86
C GLU A 39 -11.00 -7.57 15.90
N TRP A 40 -11.06 -7.88 14.61
CA TRP A 40 -10.23 -7.23 13.58
C TRP A 40 -10.55 -5.75 13.43
N LEU A 41 -11.82 -5.35 13.47
CA LEU A 41 -12.24 -3.95 13.43
C LEU A 41 -11.73 -3.18 14.64
N GLN A 42 -11.84 -3.72 15.84
CA GLN A 42 -11.30 -3.09 17.06
C GLN A 42 -9.79 -2.95 17.01
N ARG A 43 -9.07 -3.94 16.48
CA ARG A 43 -7.62 -3.86 16.25
C ARG A 43 -7.28 -2.76 15.24
N LEU A 44 -8.02 -2.68 14.14
CA LEU A 44 -7.85 -1.63 13.15
C LEU A 44 -8.05 -0.24 13.75
N ASP A 45 -9.13 -0.03 14.49
CA ASP A 45 -9.41 1.23 15.18
C ASP A 45 -8.30 1.61 16.15
N SER A 46 -7.77 0.65 16.91
CA SER A 46 -6.66 0.90 17.82
C SER A 46 -5.39 1.34 17.11
N VAL A 47 -5.09 0.76 15.92
CA VAL A 47 -3.94 1.16 15.09
C VAL A 47 -4.15 2.55 14.50
N ILE A 48 -5.38 2.85 14.04
CA ILE A 48 -5.72 4.19 13.52
C ILE A 48 -5.54 5.26 14.61
N LEU A 49 -5.99 5.00 15.82
CA LEU A 49 -5.80 5.91 16.96
C LEU A 49 -4.32 6.12 17.31
N GLN A 50 -3.47 5.12 17.11
CA GLN A 50 -2.01 5.21 17.35
C GLN A 50 -1.23 5.82 16.18
N ARG A 51 -1.88 6.08 15.04
CA ARG A 51 -1.23 6.65 13.85
C ARG A 51 -0.37 7.90 14.14
N PRO A 52 -0.79 8.88 14.97
CA PRO A 52 0.05 10.04 15.26
C PRO A 52 1.36 9.66 15.95
N VAL A 53 1.35 8.65 16.83
CA VAL A 53 2.53 8.17 17.53
C VAL A 53 3.49 7.50 16.54
N TYR A 54 3.00 6.59 15.70
CA TYR A 54 3.81 5.95 14.67
C TYR A 54 4.42 6.96 13.69
N ASN A 55 3.63 7.97 13.27
CA ASN A 55 4.13 9.02 12.40
C ASN A 55 5.22 9.86 13.08
N ALA A 56 5.08 10.17 14.35
CA ALA A 56 6.11 10.91 15.11
C ALA A 56 7.40 10.09 15.22
N MET A 57 7.29 8.80 15.56
CA MET A 57 8.43 7.88 15.61
C MET A 57 9.13 7.76 14.25
N LYS A 58 8.36 7.64 13.16
CA LYS A 58 8.90 7.57 11.79
C LYS A 58 9.65 8.85 11.42
N LYS A 59 9.06 10.02 11.68
CA LYS A 59 9.70 11.32 11.45
C LYS A 59 11.00 11.47 12.23
N GLN A 60 11.00 11.08 13.50
CA GLN A 60 12.20 11.12 14.32
C GLN A 60 13.31 10.23 13.74
N ARG A 61 12.98 9.00 13.38
CA ARG A 61 13.92 8.05 12.77
C ARG A 61 14.53 8.60 11.47
N LEU A 62 13.70 9.14 10.57
CA LEU A 62 14.18 9.76 9.32
C LEU A 62 15.08 10.96 9.60
N SER A 63 14.74 11.82 10.57
CA SER A 63 15.57 12.95 10.99
C SER A 63 16.93 12.48 11.52
N ASP A 64 16.96 11.42 12.31
CA ASP A 64 18.23 10.89 12.86
C ASP A 64 19.08 10.23 11.76
N MET A 65 18.45 9.59 10.78
CA MET A 65 19.16 9.11 9.59
C MET A 65 19.75 10.28 8.80
N GLN A 66 18.99 11.32 8.51
CA GLN A 66 19.48 12.50 7.77
C GLN A 66 20.68 13.18 8.44
N LYS A 67 20.69 13.29 9.77
CA LYS A 67 21.86 13.80 10.52
C LYS A 67 23.12 12.96 10.30
N ASN A 68 22.97 11.67 10.04
CA ASN A 68 24.08 10.77 9.79
C ASN A 68 24.54 10.79 8.31
N GLN A 69 23.72 11.28 7.39
CA GLN A 69 24.07 11.39 5.96
C GLN A 69 25.34 12.24 5.76
N SER A 70 25.48 13.33 6.46
CA SER A 70 26.64 14.24 6.36
C SER A 70 27.98 13.62 6.79
N LYS A 71 27.95 12.44 7.41
CA LYS A 71 29.15 11.70 7.82
C LYS A 71 29.75 10.84 6.70
N GLN A 72 28.97 10.60 5.63
CA GLN A 72 29.41 9.81 4.48
C GLN A 72 30.36 10.65 3.61
N ARG A 73 31.53 10.10 3.26
CA ARG A 73 32.58 10.84 2.59
C ARG A 73 32.88 10.35 1.17
N THR A 74 32.68 9.07 0.92
CA THR A 74 32.92 8.49 -0.39
C THR A 74 31.64 8.40 -1.20
N PRO A 75 31.68 8.47 -2.54
CA PRO A 75 30.51 8.28 -3.38
C PRO A 75 29.76 6.97 -3.08
N HIS A 76 30.46 5.88 -2.85
CA HIS A 76 29.84 4.59 -2.53
C HIS A 76 29.12 4.59 -1.17
N GLU A 77 29.72 5.22 -0.16
CA GLU A 77 29.07 5.39 1.15
C GLU A 77 27.77 6.20 1.01
N ILE A 78 27.82 7.29 0.24
CA ILE A 78 26.65 8.15 0.01
C ILE A 78 25.56 7.36 -0.73
N ILE A 79 25.89 6.62 -1.79
CA ILE A 79 24.95 5.81 -2.55
C ILE A 79 24.27 4.77 -1.66
N THR A 80 25.08 4.04 -0.87
CA THR A 80 24.57 3.02 0.06
C THR A 80 23.67 3.64 1.11
N PHE A 81 24.08 4.75 1.69
CA PHE A 81 23.28 5.43 2.70
C PHE A 81 21.96 5.97 2.14
N ASN A 82 22.01 6.62 0.97
CA ASN A 82 20.81 7.10 0.28
C ASN A 82 19.87 5.96 -0.10
N SER A 83 20.40 4.77 -0.44
CA SER A 83 19.58 3.58 -0.69
C SER A 83 18.80 3.18 0.56
N MET A 84 19.46 3.09 1.71
CA MET A 84 18.82 2.80 2.99
C MET A 84 17.79 3.87 3.39
N LEU A 85 18.11 5.14 3.17
CA LEU A 85 17.20 6.25 3.48
C LEU A 85 15.98 6.25 2.54
N TYR A 86 16.18 5.96 1.26
CA TYR A 86 15.11 5.80 0.28
C TYR A 86 14.14 4.69 0.69
N ASP A 87 14.65 3.50 1.00
CA ASP A 87 13.84 2.34 1.41
C ASP A 87 13.03 2.64 2.68
N GLU A 88 13.53 3.52 3.53
CA GLU A 88 12.84 3.94 4.73
C GLU A 88 11.77 5.02 4.48
N CYS A 89 11.93 5.88 3.47
CA CYS A 89 11.07 7.06 3.30
C CYS A 89 10.15 7.02 2.08
N TYR A 90 10.38 6.18 1.06
CA TYR A 90 9.72 6.29 -0.25
C TYR A 90 8.17 6.24 -0.24
N VAL A 91 7.57 5.59 0.76
CA VAL A 91 6.10 5.54 0.96
C VAL A 91 5.61 6.65 1.89
N PHE A 92 6.50 7.22 2.71
CA PHE A 92 6.13 8.14 3.79
C PHE A 92 6.43 9.60 3.48
N ASP A 93 7.53 9.86 2.78
CA ASP A 93 8.06 11.19 2.46
C ASP A 93 8.66 11.17 1.05
N SER A 94 7.82 11.45 0.06
CA SER A 94 8.21 11.43 -1.36
C SER A 94 9.26 12.49 -1.71
N ASP A 95 9.29 13.62 -1.01
CA ASP A 95 10.27 14.67 -1.25
C ASP A 95 11.66 14.21 -0.80
N LEU A 96 11.75 13.60 0.38
CA LEU A 96 13.00 13.02 0.86
C LEU A 96 13.46 11.86 -0.02
N ALA A 97 12.54 11.00 -0.45
CA ALA A 97 12.85 9.90 -1.37
C ALA A 97 13.37 10.43 -2.72
N MET A 98 12.74 11.45 -3.29
CA MET A 98 13.21 12.08 -4.52
C MET A 98 14.59 12.72 -4.36
N ASN A 99 14.89 13.34 -3.22
CA ASN A 99 16.22 13.86 -2.94
C ASN A 99 17.30 12.75 -2.94
N CYS A 100 17.01 11.58 -2.35
CA CYS A 100 17.90 10.42 -2.39
C CYS A 100 18.13 9.95 -3.84
N VAL A 101 17.06 9.88 -4.63
CA VAL A 101 17.11 9.51 -6.06
C VAL A 101 18.00 10.45 -6.83
N GLN A 102 17.78 11.77 -6.74
CA GLN A 102 18.55 12.76 -7.51
C GLN A 102 20.04 12.76 -7.15
N GLN A 103 20.35 12.61 -5.86
CA GLN A 103 21.76 12.51 -5.42
C GLN A 103 22.43 11.26 -5.99
N ASN A 104 21.77 10.11 -5.95
CA ASN A 104 22.35 8.86 -6.44
C ASN A 104 22.42 8.82 -7.96
N LEU A 105 21.46 9.41 -8.68
CA LEU A 105 21.55 9.61 -10.13
C LEU A 105 22.78 10.48 -10.51
N SER A 106 22.98 11.57 -9.78
CA SER A 106 24.14 12.43 -10.00
C SER A 106 25.45 11.67 -9.79
N LEU A 107 25.56 10.90 -8.71
CA LEU A 107 26.74 10.09 -8.40
C LEU A 107 26.94 8.95 -9.41
N ALA A 108 25.89 8.26 -9.81
CA ALA A 108 25.95 7.22 -10.86
C ALA A 108 26.53 7.75 -12.16
N ARG A 109 26.08 8.94 -12.59
CA ARG A 109 26.59 9.63 -13.78
C ARG A 109 28.06 10.04 -13.62
N GLN A 110 28.44 10.56 -12.46
CA GLN A 110 29.85 10.92 -12.18
C GLN A 110 30.78 9.70 -12.20
N LEU A 111 30.30 8.56 -11.70
CA LEU A 111 31.04 7.30 -11.71
C LEU A 111 31.02 6.58 -13.06
N GLY A 112 30.17 7.00 -14.00
CA GLY A 112 29.94 6.31 -15.29
C GLY A 112 29.24 4.95 -15.12
N ASP A 113 28.59 4.70 -13.98
CA ASP A 113 27.89 3.44 -13.69
C ASP A 113 26.50 3.45 -14.31
N LYS A 114 26.38 2.91 -15.51
CA LYS A 114 25.12 2.85 -16.24
C LYS A 114 24.09 1.94 -15.62
N ALA A 115 24.51 0.87 -14.95
CA ALA A 115 23.57 -0.05 -14.28
C ALA A 115 22.90 0.66 -13.08
N LEU A 116 23.71 1.34 -12.29
CA LEU A 116 23.25 2.14 -11.18
C LEU A 116 22.36 3.32 -11.63
N GLU A 117 22.73 4.00 -12.73
CA GLU A 117 21.90 5.07 -13.32
C GLU A 117 20.52 4.55 -13.71
N ILE A 118 20.42 3.38 -14.36
CA ILE A 118 19.15 2.76 -14.73
C ILE A 118 18.34 2.39 -13.48
N GLU A 119 18.97 1.78 -12.48
CA GLU A 119 18.30 1.42 -11.23
C GLU A 119 17.63 2.64 -10.57
N TRP A 120 18.37 3.73 -10.44
CA TRP A 120 17.84 4.94 -9.81
C TRP A 120 16.83 5.69 -10.67
N THR A 121 16.92 5.60 -12.01
CA THR A 121 15.87 6.13 -12.90
C THR A 121 14.55 5.34 -12.75
N ILE A 122 14.61 4.04 -12.53
CA ILE A 122 13.41 3.24 -12.22
C ILE A 122 12.77 3.72 -10.90
N LYS A 123 13.60 3.96 -9.86
CA LYS A 123 13.12 4.49 -8.57
C LYS A 123 12.54 5.91 -8.72
N GLU A 124 13.13 6.76 -9.57
CA GLU A 124 12.59 8.07 -9.94
C GLU A 124 11.20 7.94 -10.53
N SER A 125 11.05 7.08 -11.55
CA SER A 125 9.75 6.86 -12.21
C SER A 125 8.68 6.38 -11.23
N PHE A 126 9.05 5.54 -10.25
CA PHE A 126 8.13 5.08 -9.22
C PHE A 126 7.63 6.24 -8.33
N ILE A 127 8.52 7.12 -7.85
CA ILE A 127 8.12 8.27 -7.03
C ILE A 127 7.26 9.24 -7.83
N LEU A 128 7.61 9.51 -9.09
CA LEU A 128 6.80 10.36 -9.97
C LEU A 128 5.39 9.79 -10.15
N ALA A 129 5.27 8.49 -10.44
CA ALA A 129 3.97 7.83 -10.57
C ALA A 129 3.17 7.85 -9.26
N ALA A 130 3.81 7.57 -8.12
CA ALA A 130 3.18 7.57 -6.81
C ALA A 130 2.67 8.96 -6.38
N THR A 131 3.28 10.03 -6.90
CA THR A 131 2.86 11.42 -6.66
C THR A 131 1.90 11.96 -7.72
N GLY A 132 1.47 11.13 -8.69
CA GLY A 132 0.51 11.49 -9.73
C GLY A 132 1.13 12.08 -11.00
N LEU A 133 2.44 12.20 -11.09
CA LEU A 133 3.18 12.70 -12.26
C LEU A 133 3.43 11.57 -13.27
N LEU A 134 2.34 10.97 -13.78
CA LEU A 134 2.38 9.76 -14.60
C LEU A 134 3.10 9.99 -15.94
N LYS A 135 2.92 11.16 -16.54
CA LYS A 135 3.58 11.49 -17.81
C LYS A 135 5.08 11.56 -17.61
N GLU A 136 5.52 12.29 -16.60
CA GLU A 136 6.93 12.45 -16.24
C GLU A 136 7.56 11.10 -15.87
N ALA A 137 6.83 10.24 -15.16
CA ALA A 137 7.26 8.90 -14.85
C ALA A 137 7.53 8.05 -16.09
N LEU A 138 6.67 8.16 -17.11
CA LEU A 138 6.87 7.50 -18.41
C LEU A 138 8.02 8.11 -19.18
N ASP A 139 8.12 9.44 -19.24
CA ASP A 139 9.15 10.16 -19.97
C ASP A 139 10.58 9.79 -19.50
N VAL A 140 10.78 9.57 -18.19
CA VAL A 140 12.10 9.15 -17.66
C VAL A 140 12.36 7.65 -17.83
N ARG A 141 11.33 6.83 -17.90
CA ARG A 141 11.42 5.37 -17.95
C ARG A 141 11.55 4.83 -19.35
N GLU A 142 10.80 5.39 -20.33
CA GLU A 142 10.72 4.89 -21.70
C GLU A 142 12.08 4.82 -22.41
N PRO A 143 13.03 5.78 -22.23
CA PRO A 143 14.33 5.73 -22.88
C PRO A 143 15.28 4.64 -22.34
N LEU A 144 14.93 3.94 -21.25
CA LEU A 144 15.81 2.98 -20.59
C LEU A 144 16.04 1.74 -21.47
N ASN A 145 17.29 1.46 -21.81
CA ASN A 145 17.69 0.23 -22.48
C ASN A 145 17.99 -0.86 -21.43
N ILE A 146 17.02 -1.74 -21.19
CA ILE A 146 17.12 -2.81 -20.21
C ILE A 146 17.48 -4.17 -20.80
N GLY A 147 17.60 -4.30 -22.13
CA GLY A 147 17.83 -5.57 -22.81
C GLY A 147 19.03 -6.35 -22.27
N ASN A 148 20.14 -5.67 -22.05
CA ASN A 148 21.42 -6.23 -21.59
C ASN A 148 21.65 -6.06 -20.07
N GLN A 149 20.62 -5.64 -19.30
CA GLN A 149 20.77 -5.43 -17.85
C GLN A 149 20.60 -6.74 -17.07
N PRO A 150 21.16 -6.81 -15.83
CA PRO A 150 20.95 -7.92 -14.92
C PRO A 150 19.46 -8.19 -14.63
N ASN A 151 19.14 -9.43 -14.29
CA ASN A 151 17.76 -9.82 -14.02
C ASN A 151 17.12 -9.01 -12.87
N SER A 152 17.88 -8.60 -11.88
CA SER A 152 17.39 -7.72 -10.79
C SER A 152 16.83 -6.40 -11.31
N ILE A 153 17.53 -5.76 -12.26
CA ILE A 153 17.07 -4.50 -12.89
C ILE A 153 15.83 -4.76 -13.77
N LYS A 154 15.81 -5.88 -14.53
CA LYS A 154 14.65 -6.25 -15.33
C LYS A 154 13.42 -6.48 -14.47
N ILE A 155 13.57 -7.18 -13.34
CA ILE A 155 12.47 -7.40 -12.38
C ILE A 155 11.98 -6.06 -11.83
N ALA A 156 12.88 -5.18 -11.40
CA ALA A 156 12.50 -3.85 -10.91
C ALA A 156 11.77 -3.02 -11.97
N TYR A 157 12.20 -3.12 -13.23
CA TYR A 157 11.58 -2.39 -14.34
C TYR A 157 10.16 -2.90 -14.67
N TYR A 158 9.94 -4.22 -14.72
CA TYR A 158 8.64 -4.77 -15.09
C TYR A 158 7.69 -4.95 -13.91
N GLY A 159 8.19 -4.97 -12.69
CA GLY A 159 7.42 -5.18 -11.46
C GLY A 159 7.03 -3.92 -10.70
N SER A 160 7.42 -2.76 -11.20
CA SER A 160 7.13 -1.45 -10.58
C SER A 160 5.99 -0.70 -11.25
#